data_ad9167442b880cf60634c11cd8aa57c2
#
_entry.id   ad9167442b880cf60634c11cd8aa57c2
#
_cell.length_a   1.000
_cell.length_b   1.000
_cell.length_c   1.000
_cell.angle_alpha   90.00
_cell.angle_beta   90.00
_cell.angle_gamma   90.00
#
_symmetry.space_group_name_H-M   'P 1'
#
loop_
_entity.id
_entity.type
_entity.pdbx_description
1 polymer ?
#
loop_
_entity_poly.entity_id
_entity_poly.type
_entity_poly.pdbx_seq_one_letter_code
_entity_poly.pdbx_strand_id
1 'polypeptide(L)'
;MKILFLGYDARYEILISLLSNRYEIDSIGYSNSNKSVSDIKNINDYKIIVLPMSGIKNNYASNVLIPDNLLDNYTGLIYTGNTKGLKGNVESFLSDKEIVHNNTIITVDGIMDRISSIDKVIICILGYGNIGSMLYDRLKDNYKVKVGVKEDEVGVVNDSFSTSNKKDLEYYIKSSDLIINTVPSHIIDEDLLECINCYFLDIASFPYGVDETKVKNYKFKYDLYSSIPSKYAPIKAGKILLKKF
;
A
#
# COMPACT_ATOMS: atom_id res chain seq x y z
N MET A 1 -2.30 -29.97 -6.45
CA MET A 1 -1.25 -28.93 -6.42
C MET A 1 -1.17 -28.40 -5.00
N LYS A 2 0.06 -28.24 -4.48
CA LYS A 2 0.28 -27.78 -3.11
C LYS A 2 0.76 -26.32 -3.11
N ILE A 3 0.16 -25.48 -2.26
CA ILE A 3 0.44 -24.04 -2.13
C ILE A 3 0.82 -23.74 -0.69
N LEU A 4 1.87 -22.92 -0.50
CA LEU A 4 2.28 -22.42 0.81
C LEU A 4 1.97 -20.93 0.92
N PHE A 5 1.19 -20.53 1.91
CA PHE A 5 1.06 -19.14 2.35
C PHE A 5 2.05 -18.89 3.50
N LEU A 6 3.06 -18.06 3.25
CA LEU A 6 4.18 -17.84 4.16
C LEU A 6 4.25 -16.38 4.60
N GLY A 7 3.85 -16.12 5.85
CA GLY A 7 3.73 -14.79 6.44
C GLY A 7 2.32 -14.19 6.33
N TYR A 8 1.92 -13.48 7.37
CA TYR A 8 0.57 -12.95 7.51
C TYR A 8 0.25 -11.80 6.54
N ASP A 9 -0.90 -11.89 5.90
CA ASP A 9 -1.59 -10.80 5.22
C ASP A 9 -3.10 -11.03 5.35
N ALA A 10 -3.83 -10.06 5.89
CA ALA A 10 -5.26 -10.22 6.19
C ALA A 10 -6.11 -10.54 4.95
N ARG A 11 -5.67 -10.16 3.75
CA ARG A 11 -6.32 -10.50 2.47
C ARG A 11 -6.27 -11.99 2.15
N TYR A 12 -5.26 -12.69 2.68
CA TYR A 12 -5.04 -14.08 2.33
C TYR A 12 -5.90 -15.05 3.15
N GLU A 13 -6.50 -14.62 4.27
CA GLU A 13 -7.42 -15.49 5.03
C GLU A 13 -8.58 -15.96 4.16
N ILE A 14 -9.23 -15.05 3.44
CA ILE A 14 -10.30 -15.42 2.50
C ILE A 14 -9.76 -16.17 1.28
N LEU A 15 -8.55 -15.82 0.80
CA LEU A 15 -7.91 -16.48 -0.32
C LEU A 15 -7.58 -17.94 0.02
N ILE A 16 -7.00 -18.21 1.18
CA ILE A 16 -6.74 -19.55 1.73
C ILE A 16 -8.05 -20.35 1.78
N SER A 17 -9.09 -19.79 2.39
CA SER A 17 -10.39 -20.45 2.52
C SER A 17 -10.99 -20.86 1.17
N LEU A 18 -10.94 -19.98 0.17
CA LEU A 18 -11.51 -20.25 -1.15
C LEU A 18 -10.69 -21.25 -1.96
N LEU A 19 -9.37 -21.19 -1.85
CA LEU A 19 -8.45 -22.08 -2.57
C LEU A 19 -8.37 -23.49 -1.96
N SER A 20 -8.62 -23.66 -0.65
CA SER A 20 -8.60 -24.96 0.04
C SER A 20 -9.61 -25.98 -0.53
N ASN A 21 -10.64 -25.50 -1.25
CA ASN A 21 -11.57 -26.39 -1.94
C ASN A 21 -10.99 -27.03 -3.21
N ARG A 22 -9.86 -26.53 -3.71
CA ARG A 22 -9.26 -26.97 -5.00
C ARG A 22 -7.81 -27.43 -4.85
N TYR A 23 -7.12 -26.95 -3.83
CA TYR A 23 -5.70 -27.16 -3.63
C TYR A 23 -5.37 -27.59 -2.20
N GLU A 24 -4.31 -28.36 -2.03
CA GLU A 24 -3.71 -28.59 -0.73
C GLU A 24 -2.97 -27.33 -0.28
N ILE A 25 -3.37 -26.75 0.85
CA ILE A 25 -2.86 -25.49 1.36
C ILE A 25 -2.18 -25.68 2.70
N ASP A 26 -0.92 -25.25 2.77
CA ASP A 26 -0.23 -25.02 4.04
C ASP A 26 -0.13 -23.51 4.29
N SER A 27 -0.25 -23.11 5.55
CA SER A 27 -0.13 -21.71 5.96
C SER A 27 0.76 -21.56 7.18
N ILE A 28 1.58 -20.50 7.21
CA ILE A 28 2.50 -20.17 8.29
C ILE A 28 2.37 -18.68 8.60
N GLY A 29 2.20 -18.34 9.89
CA GLY A 29 2.06 -16.96 10.34
C GLY A 29 0.62 -16.51 10.58
N TYR A 30 -0.36 -17.38 10.43
CA TYR A 30 -1.78 -17.14 10.68
C TYR A 30 -2.19 -17.76 12.03
N SER A 31 -3.29 -17.29 12.63
CA SER A 31 -3.83 -17.86 13.88
C SER A 31 -4.17 -19.34 13.76
N ASN A 32 -4.62 -19.76 12.58
CA ASN A 32 -4.97 -21.13 12.24
C ASN A 32 -3.93 -21.78 11.32
N SER A 33 -2.64 -21.42 11.49
CA SER A 33 -1.55 -22.07 10.76
C SER A 33 -1.51 -23.56 11.06
N ASN A 34 -1.41 -24.36 10.00
CA ASN A 34 -1.28 -25.81 10.12
C ASN A 34 0.19 -26.28 10.12
N LYS A 35 1.13 -25.33 9.96
CA LYS A 35 2.58 -25.59 9.96
C LYS A 35 3.39 -24.45 10.56
N SER A 36 4.62 -24.78 10.94
CA SER A 36 5.72 -23.86 11.23
C SER A 36 6.80 -23.93 10.14
N VAL A 37 7.74 -22.99 10.13
CA VAL A 37 8.86 -23.00 9.16
C VAL A 37 9.71 -24.26 9.32
N SER A 38 9.89 -24.77 10.56
CA SER A 38 10.65 -25.99 10.84
C SER A 38 10.00 -27.27 10.30
N ASP A 39 8.71 -27.25 9.97
CA ASP A 39 8.02 -28.41 9.40
C ASP A 39 8.24 -28.54 7.88
N ILE A 40 8.86 -27.53 7.24
CA ILE A 40 9.19 -27.56 5.82
C ILE A 40 10.43 -28.41 5.61
N LYS A 41 10.25 -29.67 5.20
CA LYS A 41 11.35 -30.58 4.88
C LYS A 41 11.99 -30.29 3.53
N ASN A 42 11.15 -29.98 2.52
CA ASN A 42 11.58 -29.62 1.19
C ASN A 42 10.65 -28.52 0.65
N ILE A 43 11.20 -27.35 0.39
CA ILE A 43 10.42 -26.21 -0.12
C ILE A 43 9.86 -26.46 -1.53
N ASN A 44 10.49 -27.32 -2.31
CA ASN A 44 10.06 -27.67 -3.67
C ASN A 44 8.86 -28.64 -3.71
N ASP A 45 8.36 -29.11 -2.57
CA ASP A 45 7.07 -29.80 -2.49
C ASP A 45 5.90 -28.88 -2.82
N TYR A 46 6.09 -27.58 -2.65
CA TYR A 46 5.11 -26.55 -3.03
C TYR A 46 5.32 -26.11 -4.48
N LYS A 47 4.24 -26.03 -5.25
CA LYS A 47 4.29 -25.47 -6.61
C LYS A 47 4.17 -23.94 -6.63
N ILE A 48 3.52 -23.40 -5.60
CA ILE A 48 3.35 -21.96 -5.44
C ILE A 48 3.63 -21.59 -3.98
N ILE A 49 4.38 -20.52 -3.79
CA ILE A 49 4.53 -19.83 -2.50
C ILE A 49 3.89 -18.46 -2.63
N VAL A 50 3.06 -18.08 -1.66
CA VAL A 50 2.42 -16.76 -1.57
C VAL A 50 3.01 -16.04 -0.38
N LEU A 51 3.76 -14.97 -0.65
CA LEU A 51 4.34 -14.08 0.35
C LEU A 51 3.44 -12.85 0.54
N PRO A 52 3.50 -12.16 1.70
CA PRO A 52 2.75 -10.94 1.93
C PRO A 52 2.95 -9.90 0.83
N MET A 53 1.98 -8.98 0.64
CA MET A 53 2.12 -7.91 -0.35
C MET A 53 3.33 -7.00 -0.11
N SER A 54 3.81 -6.93 1.12
CA SER A 54 5.06 -6.20 1.46
C SER A 54 6.33 -6.92 1.02
N GLY A 55 6.24 -8.19 0.61
CA GLY A 55 7.39 -9.05 0.34
C GLY A 55 8.13 -9.45 1.61
N ILE A 56 9.42 -9.73 1.46
CA ILE A 56 10.33 -10.02 2.57
C ILE A 56 11.12 -8.75 2.91
N LYS A 57 11.20 -8.41 4.20
CA LYS A 57 11.98 -7.29 4.73
C LYS A 57 12.79 -7.74 5.93
N ASN A 58 14.11 -7.52 5.92
CA ASN A 58 15.01 -7.92 7.00
C ASN A 58 14.81 -9.40 7.40
N ASN A 59 14.74 -10.27 6.41
CA ASN A 59 14.45 -11.71 6.56
C ASN A 59 13.06 -12.05 7.15
N TYR A 60 12.13 -11.10 7.21
CA TYR A 60 10.77 -11.37 7.65
C TYR A 60 9.76 -11.28 6.51
N ALA A 61 8.95 -12.31 6.35
CA ALA A 61 7.68 -12.26 5.64
C ALA A 61 6.58 -11.88 6.64
N SER A 62 6.33 -10.57 6.81
CA SER A 62 5.46 -10.03 7.86
C SER A 62 5.91 -10.49 9.27
N ASN A 63 5.21 -11.39 9.91
CA ASN A 63 5.46 -11.92 11.26
C ASN A 63 6.29 -13.22 11.29
N VAL A 64 6.76 -13.70 10.13
CA VAL A 64 7.49 -14.97 10.01
C VAL A 64 8.94 -14.72 9.63
N LEU A 65 9.88 -15.17 10.45
CA LEU A 65 11.31 -15.17 10.12
C LEU A 65 11.57 -16.24 9.05
N ILE A 66 12.15 -15.81 7.95
CA ILE A 66 12.54 -16.68 6.83
C ILE A 66 14.04 -17.02 7.00
N PRO A 67 14.42 -18.28 7.16
CA PRO A 67 15.83 -18.67 7.14
C PRO A 67 16.53 -18.27 5.84
N ASP A 68 17.78 -17.84 5.91
CA ASP A 68 18.52 -17.27 4.78
C ASP A 68 18.52 -18.14 3.51
N ASN A 69 18.50 -19.47 3.65
CA ASN A 69 18.58 -20.40 2.54
C ASN A 69 17.23 -21.04 2.15
N LEU A 70 16.12 -20.66 2.78
CA LEU A 70 14.83 -21.35 2.58
C LEU A 70 14.35 -21.28 1.13
N LEU A 71 14.54 -20.14 0.48
CA LEU A 71 14.05 -19.87 -0.88
C LEU A 71 15.13 -19.97 -1.95
N ASP A 72 16.42 -20.14 -1.61
CA ASP A 72 17.54 -20.07 -2.57
C ASP A 72 17.47 -21.10 -3.70
N ASN A 73 16.97 -22.31 -3.42
CA ASN A 73 16.83 -23.38 -4.40
C ASN A 73 15.37 -23.67 -4.76
N TYR A 74 14.47 -22.73 -4.49
CA TYR A 74 13.06 -22.89 -4.84
C TYR A 74 12.87 -22.72 -6.34
N THR A 75 12.24 -23.71 -6.97
CA THR A 75 12.04 -23.77 -8.43
C THR A 75 10.59 -23.48 -8.85
N GLY A 76 9.67 -23.43 -7.89
CA GLY A 76 8.28 -23.11 -8.16
C GLY A 76 8.02 -21.61 -8.33
N LEU A 77 6.76 -21.22 -8.34
CA LEU A 77 6.33 -19.83 -8.53
C LEU A 77 6.13 -19.13 -7.17
N ILE A 78 6.66 -17.92 -7.04
CA ILE A 78 6.40 -17.05 -5.88
C ILE A 78 5.46 -15.92 -6.30
N TYR A 79 4.32 -15.77 -5.61
CA TYR A 79 3.46 -14.60 -5.70
C TYR A 79 3.68 -13.67 -4.51
N THR A 80 3.79 -12.36 -4.78
CA THR A 80 3.90 -11.29 -3.76
C THR A 80 3.46 -9.95 -4.35
N GLY A 81 3.39 -8.88 -3.56
CA GLY A 81 3.27 -7.52 -4.09
C GLY A 81 4.63 -6.91 -4.41
N ASN A 82 5.58 -7.04 -3.48
CA ASN A 82 6.93 -6.52 -3.62
C ASN A 82 7.93 -7.65 -3.89
N THR A 83 8.53 -7.62 -5.06
CA THR A 83 9.48 -8.65 -5.54
C THR A 83 10.94 -8.34 -5.20
N LYS A 84 11.22 -7.20 -4.57
CA LYS A 84 12.60 -6.75 -4.29
C LYS A 84 13.35 -7.78 -3.43
N GLY A 85 14.53 -8.16 -3.88
CA GLY A 85 15.41 -9.09 -3.18
C GLY A 85 15.08 -10.57 -3.38
N LEU A 86 13.96 -10.91 -4.04
CA LEU A 86 13.61 -12.29 -4.38
C LEU A 86 14.28 -12.70 -5.68
N LYS A 87 14.61 -14.00 -5.78
CA LYS A 87 15.23 -14.62 -6.97
C LYS A 87 14.33 -15.73 -7.50
N GLY A 88 14.58 -16.17 -8.73
CA GLY A 88 13.86 -17.27 -9.38
C GLY A 88 12.59 -16.81 -10.08
N ASN A 89 11.57 -17.69 -10.11
CA ASN A 89 10.30 -17.42 -10.78
C ASN A 89 9.35 -16.64 -9.83
N VAL A 90 9.41 -15.32 -9.89
CA VAL A 90 8.66 -14.42 -9.00
C VAL A 90 7.71 -13.56 -9.83
N GLU A 91 6.44 -13.55 -9.46
CA GLU A 91 5.43 -12.67 -10.03
C GLU A 91 4.84 -11.72 -8.99
N SER A 92 4.68 -10.46 -9.38
CA SER A 92 3.97 -9.49 -8.56
C SER A 92 2.46 -9.53 -8.84
N PHE A 93 1.64 -9.57 -7.79
CA PHE A 93 0.21 -9.27 -7.93
C PHE A 93 -0.03 -7.89 -8.56
N LEU A 94 0.87 -6.94 -8.30
CA LEU A 94 0.77 -5.56 -8.81
C LEU A 94 1.20 -5.41 -10.29
N SER A 95 1.65 -6.47 -10.96
CA SER A 95 1.85 -6.48 -12.41
C SER A 95 0.54 -6.61 -13.20
N ASP A 96 -0.54 -7.07 -12.56
CA ASP A 96 -1.87 -7.20 -13.18
C ASP A 96 -2.64 -5.89 -13.04
N LYS A 97 -2.94 -5.25 -14.17
CA LYS A 97 -3.63 -3.94 -14.21
C LYS A 97 -5.02 -3.97 -13.58
N GLU A 98 -5.74 -5.08 -13.69
CA GLU A 98 -7.07 -5.22 -13.12
C GLU A 98 -6.99 -5.35 -11.59
N ILE A 99 -6.02 -6.12 -11.08
CA ILE A 99 -5.75 -6.19 -9.64
C ILE A 99 -5.39 -4.81 -9.11
N VAL A 100 -4.49 -4.08 -9.78
CA VAL A 100 -4.11 -2.71 -9.39
C VAL A 100 -5.32 -1.79 -9.39
N HIS A 101 -6.13 -1.79 -10.45
CA HIS A 101 -7.32 -0.95 -10.56
C HIS A 101 -8.33 -1.21 -9.43
N ASN A 102 -8.69 -2.48 -9.22
CA ASN A 102 -9.64 -2.86 -8.17
C ASN A 102 -9.10 -2.56 -6.76
N ASN A 103 -7.80 -2.75 -6.55
CA ASN A 103 -7.14 -2.41 -5.30
C ASN A 103 -7.14 -0.88 -5.06
N THR A 104 -6.99 -0.09 -6.12
CA THR A 104 -7.11 1.38 -6.08
C THR A 104 -8.51 1.81 -5.66
N ILE A 105 -9.56 1.20 -6.22
CA ILE A 105 -10.95 1.48 -5.81
C ILE A 105 -11.14 1.27 -4.31
N ILE A 106 -10.69 0.11 -3.79
CA ILE A 106 -10.80 -0.19 -2.35
C ILE A 106 -10.03 0.84 -1.52
N THR A 107 -8.85 1.25 -1.99
CA THR A 107 -8.03 2.25 -1.30
C THR A 107 -8.75 3.59 -1.24
N VAL A 108 -9.29 4.05 -2.36
CA VAL A 108 -10.02 5.32 -2.44
C VAL A 108 -11.29 5.28 -1.62
N ASP A 109 -12.06 4.18 -1.65
CA ASP A 109 -13.25 4.01 -0.82
C ASP A 109 -12.90 4.13 0.68
N GLY A 110 -11.81 3.51 1.12
CA GLY A 110 -11.33 3.61 2.51
C GLY A 110 -10.84 5.01 2.89
N ILE A 111 -10.24 5.75 1.95
CA ILE A 111 -9.87 7.15 2.17
C ILE A 111 -11.12 8.02 2.28
N MET A 112 -12.07 7.87 1.37
CA MET A 112 -13.32 8.65 1.39
C MET A 112 -14.09 8.45 2.69
N ASP A 113 -14.18 7.22 3.19
CA ASP A 113 -14.77 6.91 4.49
C ASP A 113 -14.00 7.60 5.63
N ARG A 114 -12.67 7.51 5.63
CA ARG A 114 -11.80 8.11 6.65
C ARG A 114 -11.95 9.62 6.77
N ILE A 115 -12.14 10.31 5.64
CA ILE A 115 -12.25 11.77 5.59
C ILE A 115 -13.69 12.30 5.62
N SER A 116 -14.68 11.42 5.70
CA SER A 116 -16.10 11.79 5.58
C SER A 116 -16.57 12.79 6.66
N SER A 117 -16.03 12.67 7.88
CA SER A 117 -16.36 13.52 9.03
C SER A 117 -15.47 14.74 9.22
N ILE A 118 -14.53 15.00 8.27
CA ILE A 118 -13.62 16.13 8.35
C ILE A 118 -14.23 17.31 7.62
N ASP A 119 -14.40 18.44 8.31
CA ASP A 119 -14.77 19.71 7.66
C ASP A 119 -13.62 20.15 6.76
N LYS A 120 -13.93 20.32 5.48
CA LYS A 120 -12.95 20.66 4.46
C LYS A 120 -13.60 21.40 3.31
N VAL A 121 -12.90 22.38 2.76
CA VAL A 121 -13.28 23.11 1.55
C VAL A 121 -12.16 22.99 0.53
N ILE A 122 -10.91 23.08 0.99
CA ILE A 122 -9.70 23.03 0.16
C ILE A 122 -8.91 21.77 0.51
N ILE A 123 -8.71 20.91 -0.47
CA ILE A 123 -7.98 19.64 -0.34
C ILE A 123 -6.72 19.69 -1.20
N CYS A 124 -5.57 19.42 -0.60
CA CYS A 124 -4.32 19.22 -1.32
C CYS A 124 -4.01 17.73 -1.45
N ILE A 125 -4.00 17.21 -2.66
CA ILE A 125 -3.56 15.84 -2.96
C ILE A 125 -2.11 15.92 -3.43
N LEU A 126 -1.19 15.24 -2.74
CA LEU A 126 0.19 15.11 -3.17
C LEU A 126 0.37 13.79 -3.93
N GLY A 127 0.66 13.89 -5.23
CA GLY A 127 0.76 12.79 -6.18
C GLY A 127 -0.49 12.60 -7.05
N TYR A 128 -0.27 12.30 -8.36
CA TYR A 128 -1.32 12.07 -9.36
C TYR A 128 -1.18 10.70 -10.05
N GLY A 129 -0.74 9.68 -9.30
CA GLY A 129 -0.76 8.29 -9.74
C GLY A 129 -2.18 7.68 -9.68
N ASN A 130 -2.29 6.36 -9.73
CA ASN A 130 -3.58 5.64 -9.73
C ASN A 130 -4.53 6.08 -8.59
N ILE A 131 -4.00 6.27 -7.38
CA ILE A 131 -4.81 6.68 -6.23
C ILE A 131 -5.13 8.16 -6.29
N GLY A 132 -4.13 9.02 -6.53
CA GLY A 132 -4.32 10.47 -6.55
C GLY A 132 -5.26 10.94 -7.65
N SER A 133 -5.19 10.38 -8.85
CA SER A 133 -6.10 10.69 -9.95
C SER A 133 -7.54 10.28 -9.64
N MET A 134 -7.75 9.08 -9.08
CA MET A 134 -9.08 8.62 -8.70
C MET A 134 -9.66 9.43 -7.53
N LEU A 135 -8.84 9.85 -6.57
CA LEU A 135 -9.26 10.77 -5.50
C LEU A 135 -9.67 12.12 -6.06
N TYR A 136 -8.86 12.68 -6.96
CA TYR A 136 -9.19 13.94 -7.63
C TYR A 136 -10.57 13.85 -8.30
N ASP A 137 -10.81 12.81 -9.08
CA ASP A 137 -12.10 12.61 -9.76
C ASP A 137 -13.29 12.49 -8.79
N ARG A 138 -13.09 11.87 -7.62
CA ARG A 138 -14.13 11.73 -6.59
C ARG A 138 -14.41 13.02 -5.81
N LEU A 139 -13.44 13.94 -5.75
CA LEU A 139 -13.49 15.11 -4.87
C LEU A 139 -13.74 16.42 -5.61
N LYS A 140 -13.31 16.57 -6.88
CA LYS A 140 -13.28 17.82 -7.63
C LYS A 140 -14.64 18.53 -7.80
N ASP A 141 -15.73 17.78 -7.81
CA ASP A 141 -17.07 18.35 -8.01
C ASP A 141 -17.67 18.96 -6.73
N ASN A 142 -17.14 18.56 -5.56
CA ASN A 142 -17.65 18.99 -4.25
C ASN A 142 -16.67 19.85 -3.45
N TYR A 143 -15.39 19.86 -3.82
CA TYR A 143 -14.31 20.52 -3.07
C TYR A 143 -13.37 21.26 -4.01
N LYS A 144 -12.66 22.26 -3.47
CA LYS A 144 -11.52 22.88 -4.16
C LYS A 144 -10.30 21.95 -4.01
N VAL A 145 -9.99 21.18 -5.05
CA VAL A 145 -8.89 20.24 -5.01
C VAL A 145 -7.67 20.83 -5.71
N LYS A 146 -6.53 20.80 -5.04
CA LYS A 146 -5.21 21.13 -5.58
C LYS A 146 -4.35 19.88 -5.65
N VAL A 147 -3.58 19.70 -6.73
CA VAL A 147 -2.84 18.46 -6.96
C VAL A 147 -1.36 18.77 -7.14
N GLY A 148 -0.56 18.31 -6.19
CA GLY A 148 0.90 18.37 -6.29
C GLY A 148 1.42 17.24 -7.16
N VAL A 149 2.13 17.58 -8.24
CA VAL A 149 2.67 16.64 -9.23
C VAL A 149 4.17 16.89 -9.44
N LYS A 150 4.82 16.04 -10.23
CA LYS A 150 6.19 16.33 -10.69
C LYS A 150 6.18 17.53 -11.64
N GLU A 151 7.34 18.16 -11.84
CA GLU A 151 7.49 19.34 -12.68
C GLU A 151 6.98 19.12 -14.11
N ASP A 152 7.31 17.99 -14.71
CA ASP A 152 6.92 17.60 -16.07
C ASP A 152 5.44 17.18 -16.21
N GLU A 153 4.73 17.01 -15.10
CA GLU A 153 3.31 16.68 -15.05
C GLU A 153 2.40 17.89 -14.76
N VAL A 154 2.97 19.09 -14.54
CA VAL A 154 2.18 20.31 -14.31
C VAL A 154 1.29 20.59 -15.53
N GLY A 155 0.00 20.79 -15.28
CA GLY A 155 -1.02 20.94 -16.33
C GLY A 155 -1.80 19.68 -16.65
N VAL A 156 -1.48 18.54 -16.04
CA VAL A 156 -2.26 17.29 -16.18
C VAL A 156 -3.72 17.47 -15.74
N VAL A 157 -3.95 18.35 -14.77
CA VAL A 157 -5.25 18.90 -14.40
C VAL A 157 -5.09 20.41 -14.18
N ASN A 158 -6.18 21.19 -14.33
CA ASN A 158 -6.14 22.64 -14.23
C ASN A 158 -5.61 23.17 -12.89
N ASP A 159 -5.81 22.41 -11.82
CA ASP A 159 -5.43 22.77 -10.46
C ASP A 159 -4.15 22.07 -9.98
N SER A 160 -3.26 21.69 -10.91
CA SER A 160 -1.97 21.06 -10.58
C SER A 160 -0.86 22.08 -10.36
N PHE A 161 0.08 21.74 -9.49
CA PHE A 161 1.29 22.50 -9.20
C PHE A 161 2.50 21.58 -8.99
N SER A 162 3.71 22.10 -9.16
CA SER A 162 4.93 21.34 -8.98
C SER A 162 5.27 21.12 -7.51
N THR A 163 5.47 19.87 -7.10
CA THR A 163 5.99 19.52 -5.77
C THR A 163 7.49 19.81 -5.63
N SER A 164 8.21 20.03 -6.74
CA SER A 164 9.62 20.44 -6.76
C SER A 164 9.79 21.93 -6.49
N ASN A 165 8.74 22.73 -6.71
CA ASN A 165 8.73 24.15 -6.35
C ASN A 165 8.33 24.31 -4.87
N LYS A 166 9.32 24.51 -3.99
CA LYS A 166 9.10 24.62 -2.54
C LYS A 166 8.12 25.75 -2.18
N LYS A 167 8.11 26.86 -2.90
CA LYS A 167 7.21 28.00 -2.63
C LYS A 167 5.74 27.65 -2.95
N ASP A 168 5.50 26.98 -4.06
CA ASP A 168 4.16 26.53 -4.42
C ASP A 168 3.67 25.46 -3.44
N LEU A 169 4.53 24.50 -3.11
CA LEU A 169 4.22 23.44 -2.15
C LEU A 169 3.88 24.03 -0.77
N GLU A 170 4.67 24.97 -0.29
CA GLU A 170 4.41 25.69 0.97
C GLU A 170 3.07 26.46 0.92
N TYR A 171 2.81 27.18 -0.17
CA TYR A 171 1.57 27.93 -0.34
C TYR A 171 0.33 27.01 -0.29
N TYR A 172 0.35 25.90 -1.02
CA TYR A 172 -0.79 24.97 -1.05
C TYR A 172 -0.95 24.19 0.25
N ILE A 173 0.14 23.81 0.93
CA ILE A 173 0.09 23.22 2.25
C ILE A 173 -0.58 24.15 3.27
N LYS A 174 -0.15 25.43 3.31
CA LYS A 174 -0.70 26.43 4.25
C LYS A 174 -2.17 26.75 4.01
N SER A 175 -2.61 26.69 2.76
CA SER A 175 -3.98 27.09 2.35
C SER A 175 -4.99 25.93 2.39
N SER A 176 -4.59 24.73 2.76
CA SER A 176 -5.46 23.54 2.72
C SER A 176 -6.08 23.23 4.08
N ASP A 177 -7.31 22.70 4.05
CA ASP A 177 -8.02 22.16 5.22
C ASP A 177 -7.70 20.68 5.44
N LEU A 178 -7.27 20.01 4.37
CA LEU A 178 -6.90 18.59 4.35
C LEU A 178 -5.75 18.37 3.34
N ILE A 179 -4.71 17.68 3.78
CA ILE A 179 -3.65 17.19 2.90
C ILE A 179 -3.74 15.67 2.83
N ILE A 180 -3.72 15.11 1.61
CA ILE A 180 -3.67 13.66 1.37
C ILE A 180 -2.40 13.36 0.59
N ASN A 181 -1.44 12.68 1.22
CA ASN A 181 -0.22 12.27 0.55
C ASN A 181 -0.34 10.85 -0.02
N THR A 182 -0.04 10.72 -1.31
CA THR A 182 0.02 9.43 -2.03
C THR A 182 1.44 9.07 -2.50
N VAL A 183 2.42 9.96 -2.28
CA VAL A 183 3.80 9.83 -2.78
C VAL A 183 4.67 9.08 -1.76
N PRO A 184 5.26 7.93 -2.14
CA PRO A 184 6.11 7.15 -1.22
C PRO A 184 7.55 7.68 -1.18
N SER A 185 7.70 8.94 -0.85
CA SER A 185 9.00 9.59 -0.60
C SER A 185 8.81 10.81 0.29
N HIS A 186 9.86 11.18 1.04
CA HIS A 186 9.83 12.34 1.93
C HIS A 186 9.80 13.64 1.11
N ILE A 187 8.61 14.06 0.68
CA ILE A 187 8.39 15.31 -0.05
C ILE A 187 8.11 16.51 0.87
N ILE A 188 7.84 16.25 2.14
CA ILE A 188 7.62 17.25 3.18
C ILE A 188 8.83 17.25 4.12
N ASP A 189 9.64 18.28 4.03
CA ASP A 189 10.78 18.51 4.93
C ASP A 189 10.34 19.24 6.23
N GLU A 190 11.30 19.53 7.13
CA GLU A 190 11.02 20.16 8.43
C GLU A 190 10.40 21.55 8.29
N ASP A 191 10.88 22.36 7.33
CA ASP A 191 10.33 23.70 7.10
C ASP A 191 8.86 23.63 6.64
N LEU A 192 8.55 22.64 5.83
CA LEU A 192 7.18 22.39 5.37
C LEU A 192 6.29 21.82 6.47
N LEU A 193 6.83 20.98 7.38
CA LEU A 193 6.08 20.50 8.54
C LEU A 193 5.61 21.66 9.44
N GLU A 194 6.41 22.72 9.59
CA GLU A 194 6.04 23.93 10.35
C GLU A 194 4.85 24.68 9.70
N CYS A 195 4.64 24.48 8.40
CA CYS A 195 3.60 25.14 7.65
C CYS A 195 2.25 24.41 7.71
N ILE A 196 2.22 23.15 8.18
CA ILE A 196 0.99 22.35 8.25
C ILE A 196 0.18 22.78 9.48
N ASN A 197 -1.07 23.18 9.26
CA ASN A 197 -2.01 23.56 10.32
C ASN A 197 -3.35 22.82 10.22
N CYS A 198 -3.44 21.81 9.36
CA CYS A 198 -4.65 21.05 9.05
C CYS A 198 -4.44 19.54 9.30
N TYR A 199 -5.46 18.74 8.97
CA TYR A 199 -5.34 17.29 8.99
C TYR A 199 -4.48 16.80 7.83
N PHE A 200 -3.44 16.02 8.15
CA PHE A 200 -2.56 15.41 7.18
C PHE A 200 -2.75 13.89 7.19
N LEU A 201 -3.36 13.36 6.14
CA LEU A 201 -3.56 11.95 5.88
C LEU A 201 -2.47 11.43 4.95
N ASP A 202 -1.57 10.62 5.48
CA ASP A 202 -0.52 9.97 4.69
C ASP A 202 -0.91 8.53 4.38
N ILE A 203 -1.17 8.24 3.11
CA ILE A 203 -1.57 6.90 2.66
C ILE A 203 -0.48 6.18 1.88
N ALA A 204 0.64 6.84 1.69
CA ALA A 204 1.75 6.30 0.91
C ALA A 204 2.34 5.03 1.55
N SER A 205 3.02 4.24 0.75
CA SER A 205 3.89 3.17 1.24
C SER A 205 5.18 3.76 1.81
N PHE A 206 5.87 2.99 2.66
CA PHE A 206 7.20 3.39 3.13
C PHE A 206 8.12 3.81 1.95
N PRO A 207 8.87 4.92 2.07
CA PRO A 207 9.21 5.68 3.28
C PRO A 207 8.18 6.74 3.73
N TYR A 208 6.95 6.77 3.16
CA TYR A 208 5.89 7.75 3.46
C TYR A 208 6.21 9.16 2.94
N GLY A 209 5.30 10.12 3.13
CA GLY A 209 5.50 11.52 2.70
C GLY A 209 6.38 12.34 3.64
N VAL A 210 6.52 11.88 4.88
CA VAL A 210 7.26 12.55 5.96
C VAL A 210 8.07 11.56 6.76
N ASP A 211 9.09 12.06 7.46
CA ASP A 211 9.77 11.30 8.51
C ASP A 211 8.88 11.27 9.76
N GLU A 212 8.29 10.11 10.06
CA GLU A 212 7.38 9.92 11.19
C GLU A 212 8.02 10.25 12.55
N THR A 213 9.34 10.15 12.68
CA THR A 213 10.03 10.47 13.95
C THR A 213 9.98 11.96 14.25
N LYS A 214 9.92 12.79 13.21
CA LYS A 214 9.87 14.25 13.28
C LYS A 214 8.47 14.80 13.50
N VAL A 215 7.45 14.16 12.91
CA VAL A 215 6.04 14.60 12.98
C VAL A 215 5.55 14.79 14.42
N LYS A 216 6.01 13.97 15.35
CA LYS A 216 5.61 14.03 16.79
C LYS A 216 5.89 15.37 17.46
N ASN A 217 6.77 16.20 16.90
CA ASN A 217 7.14 17.51 17.44
C ASN A 217 6.18 18.63 17.02
N TYR A 218 5.22 18.35 16.13
CA TYR A 218 4.32 19.32 15.53
C TYR A 218 2.88 19.14 16.06
N LYS A 219 2.07 20.20 15.98
CA LYS A 219 0.73 20.24 16.58
C LYS A 219 -0.41 19.82 15.65
N PHE A 220 -0.16 19.66 14.36
CA PHE A 220 -1.21 19.24 13.43
C PHE A 220 -1.57 17.75 13.61
N LYS A 221 -2.74 17.36 13.17
CA LYS A 221 -3.18 15.98 13.21
C LYS A 221 -2.58 15.20 12.02
N TYR A 222 -1.62 14.33 12.30
CA TYR A 222 -1.05 13.38 11.35
C TYR A 222 -1.68 12.00 11.51
N ASP A 223 -2.09 11.40 10.40
CA ASP A 223 -2.68 10.07 10.35
C ASP A 223 -1.99 9.24 9.25
N LEU A 224 -1.20 8.26 9.65
CA LEU A 224 -0.60 7.29 8.73
C LEU A 224 -1.58 6.14 8.48
N TYR A 225 -2.28 6.20 7.35
CA TYR A 225 -3.26 5.20 6.94
C TYR A 225 -2.76 4.38 5.76
N SER A 226 -1.65 3.68 5.92
CA SER A 226 -1.07 2.80 4.92
C SER A 226 -1.75 1.42 4.87
N SER A 227 -1.53 0.66 3.78
CA SER A 227 -2.07 -0.70 3.59
C SER A 227 -3.60 -0.77 3.66
N ILE A 228 -4.29 0.24 3.18
CA ILE A 228 -5.74 0.41 3.28
C ILE A 228 -6.54 -0.81 2.82
N PRO A 229 -6.26 -1.46 1.66
CA PRO A 229 -7.06 -2.61 1.22
C PRO A 229 -7.12 -3.76 2.22
N SER A 230 -6.02 -4.02 2.93
CA SER A 230 -5.97 -5.09 3.95
C SER A 230 -6.63 -4.70 5.27
N LYS A 231 -6.75 -3.40 5.56
CA LYS A 231 -7.36 -2.88 6.79
C LYS A 231 -8.85 -2.56 6.60
N TYR A 232 -9.20 -1.96 5.46
CA TYR A 232 -10.56 -1.47 5.19
C TYR A 232 -11.50 -2.56 4.67
N ALA A 233 -11.05 -3.35 3.70
CA ALA A 233 -11.88 -4.38 3.09
C ALA A 233 -11.07 -5.65 2.73
N PRO A 234 -10.48 -6.37 3.71
CA PRO A 234 -9.58 -7.49 3.45
C PRO A 234 -10.22 -8.60 2.63
N ILE A 235 -11.50 -8.91 2.86
CA ILE A 235 -12.23 -9.94 2.12
C ILE A 235 -12.36 -9.56 0.64
N LYS A 236 -12.77 -8.31 0.34
CA LYS A 236 -12.90 -7.82 -1.05
C LYS A 236 -11.54 -7.80 -1.73
N ALA A 237 -10.51 -7.29 -1.03
CA ALA A 237 -9.15 -7.22 -1.53
C ALA A 237 -8.55 -8.61 -1.77
N GLY A 238 -8.82 -9.59 -0.92
CA GLY A 238 -8.38 -10.98 -1.11
C GLY A 238 -9.04 -11.65 -2.31
N LYS A 239 -10.36 -11.46 -2.50
CA LYS A 239 -11.08 -12.00 -3.66
C LYS A 239 -10.54 -11.54 -5.00
N ILE A 240 -10.05 -10.30 -5.09
CA ILE A 240 -9.41 -9.76 -6.31
C ILE A 240 -8.18 -10.59 -6.71
N LEU A 241 -7.44 -11.12 -5.73
CA LEU A 241 -6.22 -11.89 -5.98
C LEU A 241 -6.48 -13.30 -6.51
N LEU A 242 -7.71 -13.83 -6.37
CA LEU A 242 -8.09 -15.15 -6.90
C LEU A 242 -7.81 -15.31 -8.39
N LYS A 243 -7.79 -14.22 -9.14
CA LYS A 243 -7.50 -14.20 -10.58
C LYS A 243 -6.15 -14.85 -10.94
N LYS A 244 -5.22 -14.93 -9.97
CA LYS A 244 -3.87 -15.49 -10.18
C LYS A 244 -3.80 -17.01 -9.96
N PHE A 245 -4.87 -17.64 -9.49
CA PHE A 245 -4.96 -19.08 -9.17
C PHE A 245 -6.01 -19.78 -10.02
#